data_d49a1e506a6ed9f57a985307b5f14228
#
_entry.id   d49a1e506a6ed9f57a985307b5f14228
#
_cell.length_a   1.000
_cell.length_b   1.000
_cell.length_c   1.000
_cell.angle_alpha   90.00
_cell.angle_beta   90.00
_cell.angle_gamma   90.00
#
_symmetry.space_group_name_H-M   'P 1'
#
loop_
_entity.id
_entity.type
_entity.pdbx_description
1 polymer ?
#
loop_
_entity_poly.entity_id
_entity_poly.type
_entity_poly.pdbx_seq_one_letter_code
_entity_poly.pdbx_strand_id
1 'polypeptide(L)'
;MNGILKKRLTLFIMLIIIVIFAILLIINETHLFDNQKTHSFNEAVDKQLGEGTLNMTEKNGRFVEASKTDVKKAMDVNNDKDNLNHMDISEKISMSEKEVNDILKDKGILKNKGEAFLKAQDKYEVNVLYLVSHALVETGNGKSELANGIEDDVKHYYNFYGIGAFDENAVHTGSSFAKKQSWTSPERAIMGGAKFIRGNYFENEQLSLYQMRWNPKSPGEHQYASDVEWDENIATFMKVYYDKLGIKKDHINKDYYL
;
A
#
# COMPACT_ATOMS: atom_id res chain seq x y z
N MET A 1 -36.06 34.72 -31.90
CA MET A 1 -35.81 34.67 -30.44
C MET A 1 -34.95 35.86 -30.05
N ASN A 2 -35.48 36.78 -29.24
CA ASN A 2 -34.86 38.08 -28.94
C ASN A 2 -33.46 37.90 -28.32
N GLY A 3 -32.48 38.73 -28.70
CA GLY A 3 -31.09 38.67 -28.22
C GLY A 3 -30.94 38.64 -26.69
N ILE A 4 -31.86 39.34 -26.00
CA ILE A 4 -31.93 39.31 -24.51
C ILE A 4 -32.29 37.90 -23.98
N LEU A 5 -33.18 37.16 -24.64
CA LEU A 5 -33.60 35.83 -24.22
C LEU A 5 -32.46 34.82 -24.41
N LYS A 6 -31.73 34.95 -25.53
CA LYS A 6 -30.51 34.11 -25.77
C LYS A 6 -29.44 34.37 -24.71
N LYS A 7 -29.18 35.62 -24.35
CA LYS A 7 -28.19 36.02 -23.34
C LYS A 7 -28.55 35.50 -21.94
N ARG A 8 -29.84 35.57 -21.56
CA ARG A 8 -30.33 34.99 -20.30
C ARG A 8 -30.23 33.48 -20.27
N LEU A 9 -30.55 32.78 -21.38
CA LEU A 9 -30.41 31.34 -21.49
C LEU A 9 -28.96 30.89 -21.40
N THR A 10 -28.04 31.64 -22.05
CA THR A 10 -26.59 31.33 -21.96
C THR A 10 -26.07 31.51 -20.52
N LEU A 11 -26.44 32.59 -19.82
CA LEU A 11 -26.08 32.81 -18.43
C LEU A 11 -26.62 31.72 -17.50
N PHE A 12 -27.84 31.25 -17.72
CA PHE A 12 -28.47 30.18 -16.96
C PHE A 12 -27.73 28.84 -17.17
N ILE A 13 -27.36 28.53 -18.40
CA ILE A 13 -26.60 27.33 -18.74
C ILE A 13 -25.19 27.40 -18.09
N MET A 14 -24.52 28.54 -18.15
CA MET A 14 -23.21 28.70 -17.49
C MET A 14 -23.32 28.51 -15.97
N LEU A 15 -24.37 29.05 -15.34
CA LEU A 15 -24.61 28.85 -13.91
C LEU A 15 -24.80 27.39 -13.56
N ILE A 16 -25.56 26.63 -14.35
CA ILE A 16 -25.76 25.19 -14.16
C ILE A 16 -24.42 24.45 -14.28
N ILE A 17 -23.59 24.76 -15.27
CA ILE A 17 -22.28 24.16 -15.46
C ILE A 17 -21.37 24.41 -14.25
N ILE A 18 -21.35 25.66 -13.74
CA ILE A 18 -20.56 26.02 -12.54
C ILE A 18 -21.05 25.24 -11.31
N VAL A 19 -22.37 25.12 -11.12
CA VAL A 19 -22.95 24.36 -10.00
C VAL A 19 -22.60 22.87 -10.11
N ILE A 20 -22.74 22.27 -11.29
CA ILE A 20 -22.35 20.87 -11.52
C ILE A 20 -20.86 20.67 -11.25
N PHE A 21 -20.00 21.57 -11.73
CA PHE A 21 -18.57 21.50 -11.49
C PHE A 21 -18.21 21.63 -10.00
N ALA A 22 -18.86 22.55 -9.29
CA ALA A 22 -18.70 22.69 -7.85
C ALA A 22 -19.16 21.43 -7.08
N ILE A 23 -20.29 20.82 -7.49
CA ILE A 23 -20.77 19.55 -6.92
C ILE A 23 -19.77 18.42 -7.20
N LEU A 24 -19.23 18.30 -8.41
CA LEU A 24 -18.23 17.31 -8.75
C LEU A 24 -16.93 17.49 -7.96
N LEU A 25 -16.49 18.75 -7.74
CA LEU A 25 -15.34 19.02 -6.88
C LEU A 25 -15.62 18.62 -5.42
N ILE A 26 -16.79 18.95 -4.87
CA ILE A 26 -17.16 18.55 -3.51
C ILE A 26 -17.21 17.02 -3.39
N ILE A 27 -17.80 16.32 -4.35
CA ILE A 27 -17.84 14.85 -4.37
C ILE A 27 -16.43 14.27 -4.41
N ASN A 28 -15.57 14.81 -5.24
CA ASN A 28 -14.19 14.36 -5.39
C ASN A 28 -13.34 14.62 -4.13
N GLU A 29 -13.51 15.80 -3.50
CA GLU A 29 -12.74 16.14 -2.28
C GLU A 29 -13.30 15.52 -1.00
N THR A 30 -14.61 15.24 -0.94
CA THR A 30 -15.23 14.69 0.28
C THR A 30 -15.33 13.19 0.28
N HIS A 31 -14.94 12.51 -0.81
CA HIS A 31 -15.07 11.06 -0.95
C HIS A 31 -16.48 10.52 -0.58
N LEU A 32 -17.50 11.34 -0.80
CA LEU A 32 -18.90 11.07 -0.37
C LEU A 32 -19.49 9.77 -0.93
N PHE A 33 -18.89 9.20 -1.97
CA PHE A 33 -19.30 7.91 -2.57
C PHE A 33 -18.27 6.80 -2.43
N ASP A 34 -17.06 7.07 -1.91
CA ASP A 34 -15.96 6.10 -1.86
C ASP A 34 -16.11 5.11 -0.70
N ASN A 35 -16.91 5.45 0.31
CA ASN A 35 -17.10 4.63 1.51
C ASN A 35 -18.40 3.83 1.51
N GLN A 36 -18.81 3.26 0.37
CA GLN A 36 -19.90 2.28 0.42
C GLN A 36 -19.40 0.98 1.04
N LYS A 37 -19.68 0.82 2.34
CA LYS A 37 -19.55 -0.46 3.02
C LYS A 37 -20.47 -1.46 2.31
N THR A 38 -19.88 -2.51 1.78
CA THR A 38 -20.59 -3.49 0.96
C THR A 38 -20.89 -4.78 1.72
N HIS A 39 -20.18 -5.01 2.82
CA HIS A 39 -20.24 -6.26 3.58
C HIS A 39 -20.27 -6.00 5.09
N SER A 40 -21.00 -6.84 5.80
CA SER A 40 -20.79 -7.00 7.24
C SER A 40 -19.45 -7.70 7.50
N PHE A 41 -18.88 -7.52 8.70
CA PHE A 41 -17.62 -8.16 9.06
C PHE A 41 -17.64 -9.69 8.87
N ASN A 42 -18.73 -10.37 9.27
CA ASN A 42 -18.83 -11.82 9.12
C ASN A 42 -18.89 -12.25 7.65
N GLU A 43 -19.62 -11.54 6.80
CA GLU A 43 -19.62 -11.78 5.35
C GLU A 43 -18.25 -11.58 4.72
N ALA A 44 -17.51 -10.55 5.14
CA ALA A 44 -16.15 -10.31 4.69
C ALA A 44 -15.21 -11.46 5.06
N VAL A 45 -15.30 -11.96 6.31
CA VAL A 45 -14.53 -13.12 6.76
C VAL A 45 -14.88 -14.38 5.96
N ASP A 46 -16.17 -14.64 5.70
CA ASP A 46 -16.59 -15.82 4.92
C ASP A 46 -16.13 -15.74 3.46
N LYS A 47 -16.13 -14.55 2.85
CA LYS A 47 -15.56 -14.32 1.51
C LYS A 47 -14.04 -14.51 1.49
N GLN A 48 -13.34 -14.00 2.50
CA GLN A 48 -11.88 -14.15 2.65
C GLN A 48 -11.45 -15.62 2.77
N LEU A 49 -12.34 -16.50 3.20
CA LEU A 49 -12.14 -17.94 3.30
C LEU A 49 -12.67 -18.72 2.09
N GLY A 50 -13.10 -18.01 1.04
CA GLY A 50 -13.63 -18.62 -0.19
C GLY A 50 -12.58 -19.39 -1.00
N GLU A 51 -13.04 -20.23 -1.93
CA GLU A 51 -12.16 -20.99 -2.82
C GLU A 51 -11.21 -20.09 -3.60
N GLY A 52 -9.94 -20.46 -3.65
CA GLY A 52 -8.89 -19.74 -4.38
C GLY A 52 -8.23 -18.60 -3.59
N THR A 53 -8.69 -18.30 -2.38
CA THR A 53 -8.05 -17.32 -1.51
C THR A 53 -7.03 -17.97 -0.60
N LEU A 54 -5.78 -17.54 -0.66
CA LEU A 54 -4.72 -18.05 0.19
C LEU A 54 -4.55 -17.16 1.43
N ASN A 55 -4.65 -17.78 2.61
CA ASN A 55 -4.37 -17.14 3.90
C ASN A 55 -3.39 -18.02 4.67
N MET A 56 -2.23 -17.46 4.99
CA MET A 56 -1.14 -18.17 5.66
C MET A 56 -0.84 -17.53 7.01
N THR A 57 -0.37 -18.33 7.95
CA THR A 57 0.11 -17.86 9.27
C THR A 57 1.37 -18.59 9.65
N GLU A 58 2.25 -17.94 10.40
CA GLU A 58 3.44 -18.60 10.92
C GLU A 58 3.12 -19.39 12.19
N LYS A 59 3.42 -20.70 12.19
CA LYS A 59 3.34 -21.56 13.37
C LYS A 59 4.64 -22.38 13.50
N ASN A 60 5.32 -22.22 14.63
CA ASN A 60 6.59 -22.92 14.92
C ASN A 60 7.67 -22.73 13.82
N GLY A 61 7.80 -21.52 13.30
CA GLY A 61 8.79 -21.18 12.26
C GLY A 61 8.45 -21.70 10.86
N ARG A 62 7.19 -22.06 10.61
CA ARG A 62 6.70 -22.48 9.29
C ARG A 62 5.41 -21.76 8.93
N PHE A 63 5.30 -21.36 7.67
CA PHE A 63 4.04 -20.89 7.12
C PHE A 63 3.12 -22.11 6.90
N VAL A 64 1.91 -22.01 7.45
CA VAL A 64 0.83 -23.00 7.30
C VAL A 64 -0.46 -22.26 6.96
N GLU A 65 -1.43 -22.97 6.38
CA GLU A 65 -2.75 -22.40 6.12
C GLU A 65 -3.40 -21.89 7.41
N ALA A 66 -3.88 -20.64 7.37
CA ALA A 66 -4.51 -20.00 8.50
C ALA A 66 -5.93 -20.56 8.73
N SER A 67 -6.25 -20.88 9.97
CA SER A 67 -7.61 -21.30 10.34
C SER A 67 -8.60 -20.12 10.23
N LYS A 68 -9.90 -20.42 10.14
CA LYS A 68 -10.97 -19.39 10.21
C LYS A 68 -10.79 -18.47 11.43
N THR A 69 -10.35 -19.01 12.55
CA THR A 69 -10.11 -18.23 13.79
C THR A 69 -8.92 -17.29 13.61
N ASP A 70 -7.84 -17.73 12.99
CA ASP A 70 -6.67 -16.89 12.71
C ASP A 70 -7.04 -15.74 11.77
N VAL A 71 -7.74 -16.03 10.67
CA VAL A 71 -8.22 -15.03 9.70
C VAL A 71 -9.17 -14.03 10.36
N LYS A 72 -10.19 -14.53 11.08
CA LYS A 72 -11.16 -13.65 11.77
C LYS A 72 -10.48 -12.73 12.77
N LYS A 73 -9.50 -13.24 13.52
CA LYS A 73 -8.73 -12.46 14.48
C LYS A 73 -7.88 -11.39 13.80
N ALA A 74 -7.24 -11.71 12.66
CA ALA A 74 -6.39 -10.78 11.94
C ALA A 74 -7.19 -9.70 11.17
N MET A 75 -8.42 -10.00 10.75
CA MET A 75 -9.34 -9.04 10.14
C MET A 75 -10.06 -8.14 11.15
N ASP A 76 -10.04 -8.46 12.45
CA ASP A 76 -10.79 -7.69 13.45
C ASP A 76 -10.08 -6.38 13.77
N VAL A 77 -10.60 -5.29 13.23
CA VAL A 77 -10.09 -3.93 13.38
C VAL A 77 -9.97 -3.44 14.83
N ASN A 78 -10.60 -4.13 15.80
CA ASN A 78 -10.51 -3.82 17.22
C ASN A 78 -9.38 -4.59 17.93
N ASN A 79 -8.76 -5.53 17.25
CA ASN A 79 -7.72 -6.41 17.80
C ASN A 79 -6.31 -5.98 17.43
N ASP A 80 -6.15 -4.89 16.69
CA ASP A 80 -4.86 -4.41 16.22
C ASP A 80 -3.98 -3.91 17.38
N LYS A 81 -2.68 -4.19 17.31
CA LYS A 81 -1.69 -3.74 18.29
C LYS A 81 -1.52 -2.22 18.27
N ASP A 82 -1.76 -1.63 17.11
CA ASP A 82 -1.65 -0.21 16.84
C ASP A 82 -2.52 0.11 15.61
N ASN A 83 -2.83 1.34 15.34
CA ASN A 83 -3.77 1.66 14.25
C ASN A 83 -3.07 2.05 12.95
N LEU A 84 -1.74 1.93 12.85
CA LEU A 84 -1.00 2.39 11.66
C LEU A 84 -1.24 1.54 10.41
N ASN A 85 -1.66 0.28 10.55
CA ASN A 85 -2.11 -0.53 9.43
C ASN A 85 -3.38 0.02 8.75
N HIS A 86 -4.14 0.88 9.45
CA HIS A 86 -5.33 1.57 8.95
C HIS A 86 -5.08 3.01 8.48
N MET A 87 -3.84 3.49 8.57
CA MET A 87 -3.48 4.84 8.14
C MET A 87 -3.43 4.91 6.61
N ASP A 88 -3.92 6.03 6.06
CA ASP A 88 -3.75 6.34 4.64
C ASP A 88 -2.27 6.55 4.32
N ILE A 89 -1.71 5.65 3.53
CA ILE A 89 -0.31 5.65 3.10
C ILE A 89 -0.10 6.25 1.70
N SER A 90 -1.15 6.80 1.10
CA SER A 90 -1.05 7.64 -0.10
C SER A 90 -0.66 9.09 0.24
N GLU A 91 -0.74 9.48 1.51
CA GLU A 91 -0.35 10.80 1.98
C GLU A 91 1.17 10.94 2.12
N LYS A 92 1.70 12.00 1.54
CA LYS A 92 3.12 12.33 1.68
C LYS A 92 3.42 12.90 3.07
N ILE A 93 4.58 12.56 3.60
CA ILE A 93 5.09 13.15 4.85
C ILE A 93 6.37 13.94 4.59
N SER A 94 6.56 15.00 5.38
CA SER A 94 7.77 15.82 5.26
C SER A 94 8.92 15.17 6.00
N MET A 95 9.94 14.74 5.25
CA MET A 95 11.18 14.19 5.79
C MET A 95 12.37 14.69 4.97
N SER A 96 13.50 14.90 5.64
CA SER A 96 14.77 15.15 4.99
C SER A 96 15.46 13.85 4.57
N GLU A 97 16.31 13.93 3.56
CA GLU A 97 17.14 12.79 3.15
C GLU A 97 17.99 12.25 4.31
N LYS A 98 18.50 13.14 5.17
CA LYS A 98 19.26 12.76 6.35
C LYS A 98 18.46 11.89 7.30
N GLU A 99 17.20 12.24 7.61
CA GLU A 99 16.33 11.46 8.48
C GLU A 99 16.06 10.08 7.90
N VAL A 100 15.78 9.99 6.59
CA VAL A 100 15.58 8.70 5.93
C VAL A 100 16.88 7.88 5.94
N ASN A 101 18.03 8.49 5.67
CA ASN A 101 19.33 7.81 5.72
C ASN A 101 19.72 7.38 7.15
N ASP A 102 19.31 8.10 8.18
CA ASP A 102 19.52 7.70 9.59
C ASP A 102 18.70 6.43 9.93
N ILE A 103 17.49 6.25 9.34
CA ILE A 103 16.72 4.99 9.41
C ILE A 103 17.44 3.86 8.67
N LEU A 104 17.97 4.15 7.50
CA LEU A 104 18.63 3.18 6.62
C LEU A 104 20.08 2.86 7.01
N LYS A 105 20.59 3.46 8.08
CA LYS A 105 21.91 3.14 8.62
C LYS A 105 21.97 1.64 8.96
N ASP A 106 22.99 0.98 8.48
CA ASP A 106 23.23 -0.46 8.67
C ASP A 106 22.14 -1.39 8.09
N LYS A 107 21.37 -0.90 7.12
CA LYS A 107 20.30 -1.64 6.43
C LYS A 107 20.75 -2.22 5.07
N GLY A 108 21.93 -2.84 5.05
CA GLY A 108 22.44 -3.56 3.86
C GLY A 108 22.45 -2.70 2.60
N ILE A 109 21.87 -3.22 1.52
CA ILE A 109 21.81 -2.57 0.21
C ILE A 109 20.99 -1.27 0.21
N LEU A 110 20.08 -1.10 1.19
CA LEU A 110 19.24 0.08 1.34
C LEU A 110 19.96 1.26 1.99
N LYS A 111 21.17 1.06 2.52
CA LYS A 111 21.98 2.13 3.12
C LYS A 111 22.20 3.27 2.13
N ASN A 112 22.03 4.51 2.60
CA ASN A 112 22.17 5.75 1.82
C ASN A 112 21.23 5.84 0.59
N LYS A 113 20.05 5.20 0.63
CA LYS A 113 19.05 5.30 -0.43
C LYS A 113 17.92 6.28 -0.11
N GLY A 114 18.08 7.16 0.88
CA GLY A 114 17.07 8.12 1.32
C GLY A 114 16.54 9.00 0.17
N GLU A 115 17.43 9.50 -0.67
CA GLU A 115 17.05 10.31 -1.84
C GLU A 115 16.10 9.53 -2.80
N ALA A 116 16.39 8.24 -3.04
CA ALA A 116 15.56 7.41 -3.92
C ALA A 116 14.15 7.18 -3.35
N PHE A 117 14.04 6.94 -2.04
CA PHE A 117 12.75 6.81 -1.35
C PHE A 117 11.95 8.11 -1.37
N LEU A 118 12.58 9.26 -1.11
CA LEU A 118 11.92 10.56 -1.19
C LEU A 118 11.45 10.90 -2.61
N LYS A 119 12.28 10.64 -3.62
CA LYS A 119 11.87 10.78 -5.04
C LYS A 119 10.70 9.87 -5.40
N ALA A 120 10.65 8.66 -4.84
CA ALA A 120 9.54 7.74 -5.05
C ALA A 120 8.25 8.27 -4.42
N GLN A 121 8.31 8.77 -3.18
CA GLN A 121 7.19 9.45 -2.54
C GLN A 121 6.70 10.63 -3.38
N ASP A 122 7.59 11.51 -3.80
CA ASP A 122 7.21 12.73 -4.53
C ASP A 122 6.59 12.43 -5.89
N LYS A 123 7.07 11.41 -6.57
CA LYS A 123 6.62 11.07 -7.91
C LYS A 123 5.33 10.26 -7.94
N TYR A 124 5.15 9.38 -6.96
CA TYR A 124 4.05 8.41 -6.96
C TYR A 124 3.06 8.62 -5.82
N GLU A 125 3.27 9.66 -4.99
CA GLU A 125 2.40 9.97 -3.85
C GLU A 125 2.18 8.73 -2.97
N VAL A 126 3.28 8.16 -2.49
CA VAL A 126 3.32 7.02 -1.59
C VAL A 126 4.16 7.39 -0.38
N ASN A 127 3.63 7.25 0.81
CA ASN A 127 4.28 7.59 2.08
C ASN A 127 5.70 7.00 2.18
N VAL A 128 6.71 7.85 2.43
CA VAL A 128 8.11 7.42 2.45
C VAL A 128 8.42 6.46 3.61
N LEU A 129 7.81 6.64 4.80
CA LEU A 129 8.03 5.72 5.91
C LEU A 129 7.36 4.36 5.68
N TYR A 130 6.22 4.33 5.00
CA TYR A 130 5.65 3.08 4.52
C TYR A 130 6.61 2.38 3.53
N LEU A 131 7.08 3.10 2.50
CA LEU A 131 8.01 2.52 1.52
C LEU A 131 9.27 1.94 2.18
N VAL A 132 9.86 2.68 3.11
CA VAL A 132 11.04 2.24 3.87
C VAL A 132 10.70 1.02 4.73
N SER A 133 9.62 1.08 5.51
CA SER A 133 9.25 0.00 6.43
C SER A 133 8.91 -1.28 5.69
N HIS A 134 8.16 -1.19 4.60
CA HIS A 134 7.83 -2.31 3.74
C HIS A 134 9.11 -2.95 3.16
N ALA A 135 9.99 -2.13 2.58
CA ALA A 135 11.26 -2.63 2.06
C ALA A 135 12.13 -3.30 3.14
N LEU A 136 12.14 -2.78 4.37
CA LEU A 136 12.90 -3.38 5.47
C LEU A 136 12.32 -4.73 5.92
N VAL A 137 11.01 -4.87 5.96
CA VAL A 137 10.33 -6.13 6.29
C VAL A 137 10.62 -7.19 5.23
N GLU A 138 10.31 -6.91 3.98
CA GLU A 138 10.44 -7.86 2.85
C GLU A 138 11.89 -8.29 2.59
N THR A 139 12.85 -7.42 2.92
CA THR A 139 14.26 -7.68 2.63
C THR A 139 15.08 -8.13 3.83
N GLY A 140 14.45 -8.38 4.98
CA GLY A 140 15.20 -8.70 6.19
C GLY A 140 16.24 -7.61 6.52
N ASN A 141 15.82 -6.35 6.53
CA ASN A 141 16.68 -5.17 6.70
C ASN A 141 17.73 -4.99 5.57
N GLY A 142 17.35 -5.27 4.33
CA GLY A 142 18.21 -5.10 3.15
C GLY A 142 19.28 -6.19 3.00
N LYS A 143 19.09 -7.36 3.59
CA LYS A 143 20.08 -8.46 3.63
C LYS A 143 19.64 -9.73 2.93
N SER A 144 18.38 -9.87 2.53
CA SER A 144 17.88 -11.05 1.84
C SER A 144 18.52 -11.25 0.47
N GLU A 145 18.39 -12.43 -0.10
CA GLU A 145 18.89 -12.77 -1.44
C GLU A 145 18.26 -11.86 -2.51
N LEU A 146 16.93 -11.70 -2.50
CA LEU A 146 16.24 -10.77 -3.41
C LEU A 146 16.67 -9.30 -3.24
N ALA A 147 17.04 -8.90 -2.03
CA ALA A 147 17.52 -7.55 -1.76
C ALA A 147 18.92 -7.31 -2.34
N ASN A 148 19.80 -8.30 -2.25
CA ASN A 148 21.17 -8.17 -2.76
C ASN A 148 21.27 -8.28 -4.29
N GLY A 149 20.16 -8.57 -4.94
CA GLY A 149 20.07 -8.72 -6.38
C GLY A 149 20.41 -10.15 -6.84
N ILE A 150 19.51 -10.71 -7.62
CA ILE A 150 19.74 -12.02 -8.23
C ILE A 150 20.41 -11.82 -9.56
N GLU A 151 21.55 -12.48 -9.74
CA GLU A 151 22.32 -12.42 -10.96
C GLU A 151 21.68 -13.30 -12.03
N ASP A 152 21.49 -12.72 -13.21
CA ASP A 152 21.06 -13.43 -14.41
C ASP A 152 21.99 -13.00 -15.57
N ASP A 153 22.85 -13.91 -15.96
CA ASP A 153 23.94 -13.74 -16.93
C ASP A 153 24.95 -12.62 -16.59
N VAL A 154 24.56 -11.35 -16.71
CA VAL A 154 25.46 -10.19 -16.57
C VAL A 154 24.83 -9.08 -15.74
N LYS A 155 23.59 -9.23 -15.30
CA LYS A 155 22.85 -8.18 -14.61
C LYS A 155 22.27 -8.66 -13.30
N HIS A 156 22.28 -7.76 -12.30
CA HIS A 156 21.54 -7.93 -11.05
C HIS A 156 20.16 -7.32 -11.16
N TYR A 157 19.17 -8.01 -10.61
CA TYR A 157 17.79 -7.53 -10.52
C TYR A 157 17.35 -7.52 -9.06
N TYR A 158 16.76 -6.40 -8.64
CA TYR A 158 16.43 -6.12 -7.24
C TYR A 158 14.92 -6.08 -7.04
N ASN A 159 14.43 -6.66 -5.95
CA ASN A 159 13.03 -6.58 -5.56
C ASN A 159 12.95 -6.35 -4.04
N PHE A 160 12.50 -5.17 -3.63
CA PHE A 160 12.45 -4.77 -2.23
C PHE A 160 11.07 -4.87 -1.60
N TYR A 161 10.05 -5.25 -2.37
CA TYR A 161 8.66 -5.24 -1.94
C TYR A 161 7.98 -6.58 -2.12
N GLY A 162 8.69 -7.65 -2.39
CA GLY A 162 8.10 -8.97 -2.60
C GLY A 162 7.17 -9.09 -3.80
N ILE A 163 7.15 -8.07 -4.69
CA ILE A 163 6.21 -8.02 -5.81
C ILE A 163 6.45 -9.17 -6.77
N GLY A 164 5.39 -9.95 -7.04
CA GLY A 164 5.46 -11.12 -7.91
C GLY A 164 6.21 -12.31 -7.31
N ALA A 165 6.55 -12.26 -6.03
CA ALA A 165 7.12 -13.39 -5.29
C ALA A 165 5.98 -14.27 -4.78
N PHE A 166 5.72 -15.40 -5.45
CA PHE A 166 4.66 -16.33 -5.07
C PHE A 166 5.25 -17.60 -4.41
N ASP A 167 4.83 -17.85 -3.18
CA ASP A 167 4.98 -19.04 -2.33
C ASP A 167 6.23 -19.93 -2.55
N GLU A 168 6.09 -21.12 -3.09
CA GLU A 168 7.16 -22.14 -3.15
C GLU A 168 8.42 -21.74 -3.95
N ASN A 169 8.32 -20.70 -4.82
CA ASN A 169 9.41 -20.19 -5.66
C ASN A 169 9.58 -18.68 -5.58
N ALA A 170 9.33 -18.07 -4.42
CA ALA A 170 9.30 -16.63 -4.22
C ALA A 170 10.54 -15.89 -4.77
N VAL A 171 11.73 -16.43 -4.57
CA VAL A 171 12.99 -15.85 -5.09
C VAL A 171 12.98 -15.84 -6.63
N HIS A 172 12.63 -16.96 -7.26
CA HIS A 172 12.61 -17.06 -8.72
C HIS A 172 11.51 -16.22 -9.36
N THR A 173 10.29 -16.24 -8.83
CA THR A 173 9.16 -15.46 -9.37
C THR A 173 9.35 -13.97 -9.15
N GLY A 174 9.81 -13.57 -7.96
CA GLY A 174 10.12 -12.18 -7.64
C GLY A 174 11.29 -11.61 -8.46
N SER A 175 12.33 -12.40 -8.75
CA SER A 175 13.43 -11.98 -9.63
C SER A 175 12.99 -11.87 -11.08
N SER A 176 12.18 -12.81 -11.56
CA SER A 176 11.59 -12.79 -12.91
C SER A 176 10.72 -11.54 -13.12
N PHE A 177 9.95 -11.15 -12.09
CA PHE A 177 9.20 -9.90 -12.13
C PHE A 177 10.14 -8.69 -12.21
N ALA A 178 11.16 -8.61 -11.35
CA ALA A 178 12.15 -7.54 -11.36
C ALA A 178 12.88 -7.43 -12.72
N LYS A 179 13.21 -8.56 -13.33
CA LYS A 179 13.80 -8.63 -14.68
C LYS A 179 12.86 -8.06 -15.73
N LYS A 180 11.58 -8.48 -15.73
CA LYS A 180 10.54 -7.95 -16.64
C LYS A 180 10.37 -6.44 -16.50
N GLN A 181 10.47 -5.91 -15.28
CA GLN A 181 10.37 -4.48 -14.99
C GLN A 181 11.69 -3.72 -15.18
N SER A 182 12.80 -4.41 -15.52
CA SER A 182 14.14 -3.82 -15.66
C SER A 182 14.63 -3.12 -14.38
N TRP A 183 14.38 -3.70 -13.21
CA TRP A 183 14.84 -3.18 -11.91
C TRP A 183 16.30 -3.57 -11.67
N THR A 184 17.19 -2.97 -12.46
CA THR A 184 18.62 -3.29 -12.51
C THR A 184 19.48 -2.45 -11.55
N SER A 185 18.88 -1.67 -10.69
CA SER A 185 19.54 -0.99 -9.58
C SER A 185 18.60 -0.83 -8.39
N PRO A 186 19.14 -0.64 -7.17
CA PRO A 186 18.32 -0.35 -5.99
C PRO A 186 17.34 0.80 -6.19
N GLU A 187 17.76 1.90 -6.81
CA GLU A 187 16.93 3.06 -7.07
C GLU A 187 15.78 2.74 -8.02
N ARG A 188 16.04 1.92 -9.06
CA ARG A 188 14.98 1.46 -9.98
C ARG A 188 13.98 0.56 -9.30
N ALA A 189 14.42 -0.31 -8.39
CA ALA A 189 13.54 -1.18 -7.61
C ALA A 189 12.66 -0.36 -6.64
N ILE A 190 13.24 0.65 -5.95
CA ILE A 190 12.48 1.56 -5.07
C ILE A 190 11.41 2.31 -5.87
N MET A 191 11.81 2.95 -6.97
CA MET A 191 10.89 3.71 -7.83
C MET A 191 9.83 2.81 -8.47
N GLY A 192 10.23 1.63 -8.95
CA GLY A 192 9.35 0.68 -9.60
C GLY A 192 8.32 0.07 -8.64
N GLY A 193 8.74 -0.23 -7.41
CA GLY A 193 7.85 -0.70 -6.36
C GLY A 193 6.80 0.34 -5.97
N ALA A 194 7.22 1.58 -5.75
CA ALA A 194 6.29 2.68 -5.47
C ALA A 194 5.29 2.90 -6.61
N LYS A 195 5.76 2.85 -7.87
CA LYS A 195 4.88 2.91 -9.05
C LYS A 195 3.86 1.77 -9.07
N PHE A 196 4.31 0.55 -8.75
CA PHE A 196 3.44 -0.62 -8.72
C PHE A 196 2.37 -0.50 -7.63
N ILE A 197 2.76 -0.07 -6.42
CA ILE A 197 1.84 0.13 -5.29
C ILE A 197 0.78 1.18 -5.66
N ARG A 198 1.19 2.34 -6.17
CA ARG A 198 0.26 3.39 -6.61
C ARG A 198 -0.74 2.87 -7.63
N GLY A 199 -0.26 2.29 -8.74
CA GLY A 199 -1.11 1.90 -9.86
C GLY A 199 -1.96 0.65 -9.62
N ASN A 200 -1.52 -0.26 -8.74
CA ASN A 200 -2.29 -1.49 -8.49
C ASN A 200 -3.18 -1.41 -7.25
N TYR A 201 -2.77 -0.67 -6.22
CA TYR A 201 -3.53 -0.63 -4.96
C TYR A 201 -4.22 0.71 -4.73
N PHE A 202 -3.52 1.84 -4.82
CA PHE A 202 -4.13 3.14 -4.49
C PHE A 202 -5.15 3.58 -5.54
N GLU A 203 -4.93 3.29 -6.83
CA GLU A 203 -5.93 3.51 -7.88
C GLU A 203 -7.16 2.59 -7.76
N ASN A 204 -7.05 1.51 -6.98
CA ASN A 204 -8.15 0.63 -6.58
C ASN A 204 -8.67 0.94 -5.17
N GLU A 205 -8.39 2.14 -4.63
CA GLU A 205 -8.86 2.63 -3.33
C GLU A 205 -8.43 1.79 -2.12
N GLN A 206 -7.36 1.01 -2.26
CA GLN A 206 -6.71 0.28 -1.18
C GLN A 206 -5.57 1.14 -0.62
N LEU A 207 -5.94 2.19 0.16
CA LEU A 207 -5.05 3.26 0.59
C LEU A 207 -4.32 3.00 1.91
N SER A 208 -4.61 1.90 2.59
CA SER A 208 -3.95 1.49 3.83
C SER A 208 -3.40 0.07 3.73
N LEU A 209 -2.48 -0.30 4.62
CA LEU A 209 -1.94 -1.66 4.70
C LEU A 209 -3.07 -2.68 4.90
N TYR A 210 -4.02 -2.38 5.79
CA TYR A 210 -5.20 -3.20 6.02
C TYR A 210 -6.00 -3.42 4.73
N GLN A 211 -6.28 -2.35 3.98
CA GLN A 211 -7.02 -2.47 2.71
C GLN A 211 -6.22 -3.23 1.65
N MET A 212 -4.90 -3.08 1.59
CA MET A 212 -4.04 -3.84 0.67
C MET A 212 -4.03 -5.33 1.01
N ARG A 213 -4.14 -5.70 2.28
CA ARG A 213 -4.18 -7.10 2.71
C ARG A 213 -5.58 -7.72 2.62
N TRP A 214 -6.62 -7.01 3.07
CA TRP A 214 -7.93 -7.60 3.29
C TRP A 214 -9.00 -7.16 2.29
N ASN A 215 -8.76 -6.07 1.56
CA ASN A 215 -9.66 -5.47 0.57
C ASN A 215 -11.13 -5.47 1.02
N PRO A 216 -11.54 -4.66 2.00
CA PRO A 216 -12.89 -4.70 2.56
C PRO A 216 -14.02 -4.48 1.54
N LYS A 217 -13.74 -3.83 0.40
CA LYS A 217 -14.69 -3.66 -0.71
C LYS A 217 -14.94 -4.96 -1.47
N SER A 218 -13.90 -5.80 -1.64
CA SER A 218 -13.95 -7.10 -2.31
C SER A 218 -13.11 -8.13 -1.54
N PRO A 219 -13.55 -8.60 -0.36
CA PRO A 219 -12.78 -9.51 0.47
C PRO A 219 -12.43 -10.81 -0.26
N GLY A 220 -11.17 -11.23 -0.12
CA GLY A 220 -10.63 -12.40 -0.84
C GLY A 220 -10.06 -12.09 -2.22
N GLU A 221 -10.26 -10.87 -2.73
CA GLU A 221 -9.74 -10.44 -4.03
C GLU A 221 -8.64 -9.41 -3.88
N HIS A 222 -7.68 -9.42 -4.81
CA HIS A 222 -6.64 -8.42 -4.96
C HIS A 222 -5.86 -8.10 -3.68
N GLN A 223 -5.51 -9.13 -2.92
CA GLN A 223 -4.69 -9.01 -1.73
C GLN A 223 -3.19 -8.94 -2.07
N TYR A 224 -2.43 -8.14 -1.32
CA TYR A 224 -0.99 -7.97 -1.55
C TYR A 224 -0.19 -9.19 -1.12
N ALA A 225 -0.57 -9.81 -0.04
CA ALA A 225 0.12 -10.95 0.55
C ALA A 225 -0.86 -12.00 1.07
N SER A 226 -0.37 -13.23 1.25
CA SER A 226 -1.12 -14.32 1.87
C SER A 226 -0.97 -14.34 3.40
N ASP A 227 0.11 -13.83 3.95
CA ASP A 227 0.35 -13.77 5.41
C ASP A 227 -0.69 -12.90 6.10
N VAL A 228 -1.37 -13.48 7.09
CA VAL A 228 -2.43 -12.79 7.86
C VAL A 228 -1.90 -11.67 8.76
N GLU A 229 -0.60 -11.63 9.03
CA GLU A 229 0.06 -10.61 9.84
C GLU A 229 0.86 -9.60 8.99
N TRP A 230 0.79 -9.67 7.67
CA TRP A 230 1.60 -8.83 6.77
C TRP A 230 1.43 -7.33 7.03
N ASP A 231 0.20 -6.85 7.14
CA ASP A 231 -0.14 -5.45 7.39
C ASP A 231 0.33 -4.98 8.77
N GLU A 232 0.11 -5.79 9.80
CA GLU A 232 0.57 -5.52 11.17
C GLU A 232 2.10 -5.51 11.29
N ASN A 233 2.79 -6.42 10.58
CA ASN A 233 4.24 -6.48 10.59
C ASN A 233 4.85 -5.20 10.04
N ILE A 234 4.35 -4.68 8.92
CA ILE A 234 4.82 -3.43 8.33
C ILE A 234 4.43 -2.23 9.21
N ALA A 235 3.20 -2.19 9.71
CA ALA A 235 2.72 -1.14 10.60
C ALA A 235 3.58 -1.03 11.88
N THR A 236 4.02 -2.15 12.44
CA THR A 236 4.93 -2.20 13.60
C THR A 236 6.28 -1.52 13.29
N PHE A 237 6.85 -1.74 12.11
CA PHE A 237 8.07 -1.04 11.67
C PHE A 237 7.81 0.45 11.47
N MET A 238 6.70 0.81 10.83
CA MET A 238 6.31 2.22 10.66
C MET A 238 6.19 2.91 12.02
N LYS A 239 5.52 2.28 13.00
CA LYS A 239 5.33 2.84 14.34
C LYS A 239 6.63 3.26 15.00
N VAL A 240 7.66 2.41 14.93
CA VAL A 240 8.97 2.71 15.54
C VAL A 240 9.51 4.04 15.02
N TYR A 241 9.36 4.33 13.74
CA TYR A 241 9.89 5.55 13.14
C TYR A 241 8.95 6.75 13.32
N TYR A 242 7.64 6.56 13.24
CA TYR A 242 6.68 7.61 13.55
C TYR A 242 6.85 8.13 14.99
N ASP A 243 6.98 7.21 15.95
CA ASP A 243 7.18 7.55 17.37
C ASP A 243 8.54 8.23 17.59
N LYS A 244 9.61 7.69 17.01
CA LYS A 244 10.97 8.22 17.16
C LYS A 244 11.12 9.64 16.59
N LEU A 245 10.44 9.93 15.49
CA LEU A 245 10.54 11.21 14.79
C LEU A 245 9.45 12.20 15.22
N GLY A 246 8.49 11.77 16.05
CA GLY A 246 7.38 12.60 16.48
C GLY A 246 6.44 13.01 15.33
N ILE A 247 6.35 12.19 14.28
CA ILE A 247 5.48 12.47 13.15
C ILE A 247 4.05 12.16 13.54
N LYS A 248 3.13 13.07 13.17
CA LYS A 248 1.71 12.90 13.45
C LYS A 248 1.14 11.70 12.68
N LYS A 249 0.28 10.93 13.34
CA LYS A 249 -0.43 9.78 12.79
C LYS A 249 -1.83 10.24 12.42
N ASP A 250 -2.00 10.67 11.19
CA ASP A 250 -3.25 11.20 10.67
C ASP A 250 -3.95 10.21 9.74
N HIS A 251 -5.18 10.54 9.36
CA HIS A 251 -5.95 9.81 8.34
C HIS A 251 -6.08 8.30 8.61
N ILE A 252 -6.34 7.93 9.87
CA ILE A 252 -6.64 6.56 10.28
C ILE A 252 -8.13 6.30 10.10
N ASN A 253 -8.48 5.31 9.29
CA ASN A 253 -9.86 4.88 9.08
C ASN A 253 -10.01 3.40 9.40
N LYS A 254 -10.93 3.05 10.31
CA LYS A 254 -11.27 1.67 10.70
C LYS A 254 -12.73 1.30 10.37
N ASP A 255 -13.43 2.17 9.68
CA ASP A 255 -14.86 2.05 9.39
C ASP A 255 -15.11 1.35 8.04
N TYR A 256 -14.74 0.06 7.95
CA TYR A 256 -14.80 -0.72 6.70
C TYR A 256 -16.07 -1.56 6.55
N TYR A 257 -16.71 -1.96 7.64
CA TYR A 257 -17.81 -2.93 7.63
C TYR A 257 -19.13 -2.31 8.08
N LEU A 258 -20.25 -2.91 7.60
CA LEU A 258 -21.62 -2.53 8.00
C LEU A 258 -21.84 -2.78 9.49
#